data_8795ff87d51f15883c1d57950c2114d9
#
_entry.id   8795ff87d51f15883c1d57950c2114d9
#
_cell.length_a   1.000
_cell.length_b   1.000
_cell.length_c   1.000
_cell.angle_alpha   90.00
_cell.angle_beta   90.00
_cell.angle_gamma   90.00
#
_symmetry.space_group_name_H-M   'P 1'
#
loop_
_entity.id
_entity.type
_entity.pdbx_description
1 polymer ?
#
loop_
_entity_poly.entity_id
_entity_poly.type
_entity_poly.pdbx_seq_one_letter_code
_entity_poly.pdbx_strand_id
1 'polypeptide(L)'
;IKQDELLNFVVPLPPEAEQPRIVTRVEALMRLCDELEAKGQLEATQHAQLVSTLLGTLTASTTPEELAANWQRVAQHFDLLLDRPEAIDALEQTLLQLAVRGLLVPQDPTDEPASALLQKIRTEKDRLIATGQIKRDKPLPPITDEEKPFELPVGWEWVRVGDVVDLLNGYAFKSEWFKPGGVRLLRNVNVSHGHVDWSAPVMIDAV
;
A
#
# COMPACT_ATOMS: atom_id res chain seq x y z
N ILE A 1 26.95 -19.17 24.25
CA ILE A 1 27.82 -20.38 24.20
C ILE A 1 28.45 -20.50 25.58
N LYS A 2 28.34 -21.67 26.23
CA LYS A 2 28.98 -21.90 27.51
C LYS A 2 30.48 -22.11 27.28
N GLN A 3 31.29 -21.72 28.29
CA GLN A 3 32.77 -21.80 28.18
C GLN A 3 33.25 -23.21 27.87
N ASP A 4 32.62 -24.22 28.48
CA ASP A 4 32.95 -25.64 28.26
C ASP A 4 32.66 -26.12 26.82
N GLU A 5 31.60 -25.59 26.21
CA GLU A 5 31.27 -25.88 24.78
C GLU A 5 32.33 -25.27 23.86
N LEU A 6 32.75 -24.03 24.14
CA LEU A 6 33.77 -23.33 23.33
C LEU A 6 35.11 -24.07 23.37
N LEU A 7 35.50 -24.59 24.53
CA LEU A 7 36.78 -25.29 24.71
C LEU A 7 36.82 -26.67 24.01
N ASN A 8 35.68 -27.22 23.67
CA ASN A 8 35.56 -28.51 22.95
C ASN A 8 35.48 -28.38 21.43
N PHE A 9 35.54 -27.17 20.89
CA PHE A 9 35.56 -27.02 19.42
C PHE A 9 36.86 -27.56 18.81
N VAL A 10 36.73 -28.38 17.80
CA VAL A 10 37.86 -28.83 16.98
C VAL A 10 38.12 -27.80 15.90
N VAL A 11 39.29 -27.21 15.91
CA VAL A 11 39.69 -26.19 14.94
C VAL A 11 40.93 -26.61 14.16
N PRO A 12 41.03 -26.37 12.86
CA PRO A 12 42.29 -26.55 12.13
C PRO A 12 43.29 -25.44 12.54
N LEU A 13 44.44 -25.85 13.01
CA LEU A 13 45.50 -24.94 13.39
C LEU A 13 46.55 -24.82 12.27
N PRO A 14 46.67 -23.66 11.58
CA PRO A 14 47.67 -23.50 10.55
C PRO A 14 49.08 -23.32 11.17
N PRO A 15 50.15 -23.58 10.40
CA PRO A 15 51.50 -23.32 10.83
C PRO A 15 51.69 -21.86 11.32
N GLU A 16 52.51 -21.64 12.33
CA GLU A 16 52.68 -20.34 12.97
C GLU A 16 53.00 -19.21 11.96
N ALA A 17 53.88 -19.48 11.00
CA ALA A 17 54.24 -18.53 9.95
C ALA A 17 53.11 -18.22 8.96
N GLU A 18 52.07 -19.03 8.90
CA GLU A 18 50.86 -18.81 8.05
C GLU A 18 49.80 -17.95 8.74
N GLN A 19 49.70 -18.03 10.03
CA GLN A 19 48.66 -17.33 10.80
C GLN A 19 48.59 -15.83 10.50
N PRO A 20 49.71 -15.06 10.56
CA PRO A 20 49.66 -13.62 10.26
C PRO A 20 49.32 -13.35 8.79
N ARG A 21 49.71 -14.23 7.86
CA ARG A 21 49.36 -14.09 6.43
C ARG A 21 47.85 -14.27 6.20
N ILE A 22 47.24 -15.26 6.89
CA ILE A 22 45.82 -15.49 6.85
C ILE A 22 45.10 -14.28 7.42
N VAL A 23 45.47 -13.80 8.61
CA VAL A 23 44.83 -12.65 9.26
C VAL A 23 44.87 -11.42 8.35
N THR A 24 46.06 -11.05 7.84
CA THR A 24 46.21 -9.91 6.93
C THR A 24 45.33 -10.05 5.68
N ARG A 25 45.24 -11.28 5.12
CA ARG A 25 44.43 -11.51 3.93
C ARG A 25 42.91 -11.40 4.23
N VAL A 26 42.46 -11.95 5.35
CA VAL A 26 41.09 -11.84 5.82
C VAL A 26 40.70 -10.40 6.08
N GLU A 27 41.54 -9.64 6.80
CA GLU A 27 41.27 -8.22 7.06
C GLU A 27 41.20 -7.38 5.78
N ALA A 28 42.05 -7.67 4.79
CA ALA A 28 42.01 -6.99 3.50
C ALA A 28 40.67 -7.32 2.73
N LEU A 29 40.23 -8.57 2.77
CA LEU A 29 38.97 -8.98 2.13
C LEU A 29 37.77 -8.41 2.86
N MET A 30 37.77 -8.39 4.20
CA MET A 30 36.69 -7.80 4.98
C MET A 30 36.52 -6.31 4.69
N ARG A 31 37.63 -5.54 4.62
CA ARG A 31 37.59 -4.13 4.22
C ARG A 31 36.97 -3.94 2.83
N LEU A 32 37.32 -4.80 1.87
CA LEU A 32 36.69 -4.75 0.54
C LEU A 32 35.20 -5.03 0.59
N CYS A 33 34.74 -5.97 1.43
CA CYS A 33 33.32 -6.23 1.65
C CYS A 33 32.61 -5.00 2.22
N ASP A 34 33.19 -4.38 3.25
CA ASP A 34 32.65 -3.16 3.88
C ASP A 34 32.54 -2.00 2.87
N GLU A 35 33.55 -1.81 2.02
CA GLU A 35 33.53 -0.80 0.96
C GLU A 35 32.45 -1.07 -0.09
N LEU A 36 32.28 -2.33 -0.50
CA LEU A 36 31.23 -2.73 -1.44
C LEU A 36 29.84 -2.56 -0.86
N GLU A 37 29.65 -2.92 0.41
CA GLU A 37 28.40 -2.73 1.12
C GLU A 37 28.03 -1.25 1.24
N ALA A 38 28.99 -0.40 1.66
CA ALA A 38 28.78 1.04 1.74
C ALA A 38 28.45 1.66 0.38
N LYS A 39 29.10 1.21 -0.70
CA LYS A 39 28.82 1.67 -2.06
C LYS A 39 27.42 1.25 -2.52
N GLY A 40 27.03 -0.01 -2.26
CA GLY A 40 25.70 -0.51 -2.58
C GLY A 40 24.59 0.25 -1.83
N GLN A 41 24.81 0.56 -0.56
CA GLN A 41 23.89 1.35 0.25
C GLN A 41 23.72 2.79 -0.27
N LEU A 42 24.82 3.43 -0.68
CA LEU A 42 24.79 4.77 -1.27
C LEU A 42 24.02 4.76 -2.59
N GLU A 43 24.27 3.78 -3.45
CA GLU A 43 23.57 3.62 -4.73
C GLU A 43 22.06 3.43 -4.51
N ALA A 44 21.68 2.55 -3.57
CA ALA A 44 20.27 2.32 -3.24
C ALA A 44 19.58 3.61 -2.75
N THR A 45 20.26 4.40 -1.91
CA THR A 45 19.73 5.66 -1.39
C THR A 45 19.54 6.69 -2.51
N GLN A 46 20.51 6.83 -3.40
CA GLN A 46 20.46 7.76 -4.53
C GLN A 46 19.36 7.36 -5.52
N HIS A 47 19.23 6.05 -5.80
CA HIS A 47 18.16 5.52 -6.64
C HIS A 47 16.78 5.83 -6.05
N ALA A 48 16.54 5.52 -4.78
CA ALA A 48 15.27 5.81 -4.11
C ALA A 48 14.93 7.32 -4.14
N GLN A 49 15.91 8.19 -3.95
CA GLN A 49 15.73 9.64 -4.02
C GLN A 49 15.39 10.11 -5.44
N LEU A 50 16.03 9.55 -6.47
CA LEU A 50 15.73 9.83 -7.86
C LEU A 50 14.29 9.42 -8.22
N VAL A 51 13.89 8.18 -7.89
CA VAL A 51 12.53 7.68 -8.10
C VAL A 51 11.51 8.57 -7.41
N SER A 52 11.70 8.87 -6.11
CA SER A 52 10.81 9.74 -5.34
C SER A 52 10.68 11.14 -5.98
N THR A 53 11.78 11.72 -6.43
CA THR A 53 11.78 13.04 -7.07
C THR A 53 11.02 13.02 -8.39
N LEU A 54 11.27 12.04 -9.25
CA LEU A 54 10.61 11.92 -10.55
C LEU A 54 9.12 11.64 -10.42
N LEU A 55 8.72 10.71 -9.54
CA LEU A 55 7.31 10.43 -9.26
C LEU A 55 6.62 11.63 -8.60
N GLY A 56 7.34 12.36 -7.73
CA GLY A 56 6.86 13.63 -7.16
C GLY A 56 6.53 14.69 -8.20
N THR A 57 7.26 14.76 -9.32
CA THR A 57 6.92 15.70 -10.41
C THR A 57 5.60 15.36 -11.09
N LEU A 58 5.19 14.08 -11.14
CA LEU A 58 3.89 13.66 -11.68
C LEU A 58 2.75 14.19 -10.82
N THR A 59 2.85 14.02 -9.50
CA THR A 59 1.81 14.49 -8.56
C THR A 59 1.79 16.01 -8.39
N ALA A 60 2.90 16.69 -8.67
CA ALA A 60 3.00 18.14 -8.65
C ALA A 60 2.52 18.83 -9.93
N SER A 61 2.29 18.04 -11.00
CA SER A 61 1.80 18.59 -12.27
C SER A 61 0.43 19.23 -12.11
N THR A 62 0.26 20.42 -12.67
CA THR A 62 -0.96 21.22 -12.57
C THR A 62 -1.77 21.20 -13.88
N THR A 63 -1.14 20.85 -14.98
CA THR A 63 -1.79 20.77 -16.30
C THR A 63 -1.59 19.39 -16.95
N PRO A 64 -2.52 18.95 -17.82
CA PRO A 64 -2.37 17.68 -18.55
C PRO A 64 -1.10 17.63 -19.42
N GLU A 65 -0.68 18.74 -20.00
CA GLU A 65 0.52 18.84 -20.83
C GLU A 65 1.79 18.65 -19.98
N GLU A 66 1.83 19.26 -18.81
CA GLU A 66 2.93 19.11 -17.84
C GLU A 66 3.01 17.66 -17.34
N LEU A 67 1.86 17.07 -17.00
CA LEU A 67 1.78 15.67 -16.59
C LEU A 67 2.28 14.73 -17.70
N ALA A 68 1.86 14.94 -18.94
CA ALA A 68 2.30 14.14 -20.09
C ALA A 68 3.81 14.25 -20.31
N ALA A 69 4.40 15.46 -20.22
CA ALA A 69 5.83 15.67 -20.34
C ALA A 69 6.63 14.99 -19.21
N ASN A 70 6.16 15.08 -17.97
CA ASN A 70 6.76 14.42 -16.83
C ASN A 70 6.65 12.89 -16.92
N TRP A 71 5.48 12.39 -17.35
CA TRP A 71 5.28 10.97 -17.61
C TRP A 71 6.23 10.43 -18.68
N GLN A 72 6.44 11.17 -19.76
CA GLN A 72 7.36 10.77 -20.81
C GLN A 72 8.80 10.62 -20.29
N ARG A 73 9.24 11.48 -19.36
CA ARG A 73 10.56 11.35 -18.71
C ARG A 73 10.66 10.07 -17.89
N VAL A 74 9.63 9.73 -17.11
CA VAL A 74 9.60 8.47 -16.34
C VAL A 74 9.61 7.28 -17.31
N ALA A 75 8.79 7.30 -18.37
CA ALA A 75 8.68 6.23 -19.33
C ALA A 75 9.98 5.95 -20.12
N GLN A 76 10.76 6.99 -20.43
CA GLN A 76 12.06 6.83 -21.09
C GLN A 76 13.09 6.05 -20.28
N HIS A 77 12.95 6.05 -18.96
CA HIS A 77 13.87 5.40 -18.02
C HIS A 77 13.18 4.34 -17.16
N PHE A 78 12.04 3.82 -17.62
CA PHE A 78 11.15 2.95 -16.87
C PHE A 78 11.88 1.73 -16.28
N ASP A 79 12.60 0.99 -17.12
CA ASP A 79 13.32 -0.22 -16.69
C ASP A 79 14.44 0.06 -15.69
N LEU A 80 15.05 1.24 -15.76
CA LEU A 80 16.11 1.64 -14.85
C LEU A 80 15.58 2.16 -13.51
N LEU A 81 14.43 2.82 -13.53
CA LEU A 81 13.81 3.41 -12.34
C LEU A 81 13.01 2.40 -11.52
N LEU A 82 12.41 1.40 -12.18
CA LEU A 82 11.47 0.45 -11.56
C LEU A 82 12.06 -0.97 -11.50
N ASP A 83 13.35 -1.08 -11.27
CA ASP A 83 14.08 -2.34 -11.13
C ASP A 83 13.93 -3.01 -9.74
N ARG A 84 13.25 -2.33 -8.80
CA ARG A 84 13.10 -2.73 -7.39
C ARG A 84 11.63 -2.68 -6.95
N PRO A 85 11.19 -3.62 -6.08
CA PRO A 85 9.81 -3.64 -5.58
C PRO A 85 9.37 -2.32 -4.97
N GLU A 86 10.22 -1.66 -4.18
CA GLU A 86 9.91 -0.40 -3.51
C GLU A 86 9.62 0.74 -4.49
N ALA A 87 10.27 0.74 -5.66
CA ALA A 87 10.01 1.71 -6.71
C ALA A 87 8.68 1.45 -7.42
N ILE A 88 8.29 0.17 -7.56
CA ILE A 88 6.99 -0.22 -8.10
C ILE A 88 5.88 0.19 -7.14
N ASP A 89 6.03 -0.07 -5.85
CA ASP A 89 5.08 0.35 -4.82
C ASP A 89 4.91 1.89 -4.81
N ALA A 90 6.00 2.64 -4.96
CA ALA A 90 5.96 4.09 -5.06
C ALA A 90 5.21 4.58 -6.31
N LEU A 91 5.38 3.91 -7.45
CA LEU A 91 4.63 4.19 -8.66
C LEU A 91 3.14 3.90 -8.48
N GLU A 92 2.78 2.77 -7.88
CA GLU A 92 1.39 2.41 -7.58
C GLU A 92 0.71 3.50 -6.74
N GLN A 93 1.35 3.94 -5.66
CA GLN A 93 0.85 5.03 -4.83
C GLN A 93 0.70 6.34 -5.62
N THR A 94 1.64 6.64 -6.51
CA THR A 94 1.58 7.82 -7.37
C THR A 94 0.37 7.75 -8.31
N LEU A 95 0.14 6.60 -8.95
CA LEU A 95 -1.02 6.39 -9.84
C LEU A 95 -2.34 6.52 -9.08
N LEU A 96 -2.44 5.97 -7.88
CA LEU A 96 -3.62 6.13 -7.02
C LEU A 96 -3.86 7.60 -6.65
N GLN A 97 -2.81 8.36 -6.32
CA GLN A 97 -2.93 9.79 -6.05
C GLN A 97 -3.41 10.57 -7.27
N LEU A 98 -2.89 10.27 -8.47
CA LEU A 98 -3.35 10.90 -9.70
C LEU A 98 -4.81 10.55 -10.00
N ALA A 99 -5.21 9.28 -9.78
CA ALA A 99 -6.58 8.82 -9.97
C ALA A 99 -7.58 9.55 -9.08
N VAL A 100 -7.32 9.64 -7.76
CA VAL A 100 -8.25 10.32 -6.83
C VAL A 100 -8.31 11.84 -7.03
N ARG A 101 -7.28 12.43 -7.66
CA ARG A 101 -7.27 13.86 -8.05
C ARG A 101 -7.89 14.10 -9.42
N GLY A 102 -8.32 13.05 -10.13
CA GLY A 102 -8.89 13.14 -11.47
C GLY A 102 -7.89 13.56 -12.56
N LEU A 103 -6.58 13.34 -12.33
CA LEU A 103 -5.50 13.68 -13.27
C LEU A 103 -5.07 12.49 -14.14
N LEU A 104 -5.50 11.28 -13.81
CA LEU A 104 -5.04 10.06 -14.49
C LEU A 104 -5.62 9.92 -15.91
N VAL A 105 -6.85 10.38 -16.11
CA VAL A 105 -7.55 10.34 -17.41
C VAL A 105 -8.06 11.73 -17.78
N PRO A 106 -8.11 12.05 -19.10
CA PRO A 106 -8.74 13.29 -19.56
C PRO A 106 -10.20 13.35 -19.11
N GLN A 107 -10.64 14.53 -18.63
CA GLN A 107 -12.04 14.77 -18.28
C GLN A 107 -12.86 14.99 -19.56
N ASP A 108 -14.00 14.33 -19.67
CA ASP A 108 -14.96 14.55 -20.77
C ASP A 108 -16.04 15.54 -20.29
N PRO A 109 -16.15 16.73 -20.90
CA PRO A 109 -17.16 17.73 -20.49
C PRO A 109 -18.60 17.29 -20.79
N THR A 110 -18.80 16.20 -21.53
CA THR A 110 -20.12 15.63 -21.83
C THR A 110 -20.58 14.62 -20.78
N ASP A 111 -19.68 14.20 -19.88
CA ASP A 111 -20.03 13.29 -18.79
C ASP A 111 -21.01 13.92 -17.81
N GLU A 112 -21.94 13.10 -17.34
CA GLU A 112 -22.91 13.52 -16.32
C GLU A 112 -22.19 13.89 -15.01
N PRO A 113 -22.38 15.10 -14.45
CA PRO A 113 -21.67 15.51 -13.24
C PRO A 113 -22.08 14.68 -12.02
N ALA A 114 -21.17 14.54 -11.07
CA ALA A 114 -21.37 13.78 -9.82
C ALA A 114 -22.61 14.26 -9.03
N SER A 115 -22.97 15.54 -9.11
CA SER A 115 -24.18 16.08 -8.50
C SER A 115 -25.46 15.37 -8.97
N ALA A 116 -25.57 15.03 -10.25
CA ALA A 116 -26.70 14.31 -10.79
C ALA A 116 -26.76 12.85 -10.28
N LEU A 117 -25.60 12.18 -10.20
CA LEU A 117 -25.49 10.86 -9.58
C LEU A 117 -25.91 10.89 -8.11
N LEU A 118 -25.41 11.87 -7.35
CA LEU A 118 -25.79 12.06 -5.94
C LEU A 118 -27.28 12.29 -5.74
N GLN A 119 -27.90 13.00 -6.66
CA GLN A 119 -29.38 13.19 -6.63
C GLN A 119 -30.10 11.86 -6.87
N LYS A 120 -29.65 11.04 -7.80
CA LYS A 120 -30.20 9.69 -8.05
C LYS A 120 -30.05 8.81 -6.80
N ILE A 121 -28.87 8.80 -6.18
CA ILE A 121 -28.60 8.04 -4.95
C ILE A 121 -29.54 8.50 -3.82
N ARG A 122 -29.70 9.79 -3.59
CA ARG A 122 -30.62 10.34 -2.58
C ARG A 122 -32.06 9.90 -2.82
N THR A 123 -32.53 10.01 -4.07
CA THR A 123 -33.89 9.61 -4.45
C THR A 123 -34.11 8.12 -4.20
N GLU A 124 -33.17 7.27 -4.56
CA GLU A 124 -33.26 5.83 -4.33
C GLU A 124 -33.21 5.49 -2.82
N LYS A 125 -32.32 6.15 -2.06
CA LYS A 125 -32.24 6.01 -0.61
C LYS A 125 -33.58 6.38 0.07
N ASP A 126 -34.18 7.50 -0.33
CA ASP A 126 -35.52 7.91 0.17
C ASP A 126 -36.60 6.90 -0.16
N ARG A 127 -36.57 6.31 -1.37
CA ARG A 127 -37.47 5.24 -1.78
C ARG A 127 -37.32 4.00 -0.90
N LEU A 128 -36.08 3.56 -0.65
CA LEU A 128 -35.80 2.38 0.19
C LEU A 128 -36.20 2.60 1.65
N ILE A 129 -36.03 3.83 2.17
CA ILE A 129 -36.51 4.21 3.51
C ILE A 129 -38.04 4.16 3.56
N ALA A 130 -38.70 4.72 2.56
CA ALA A 130 -40.17 4.74 2.49
C ALA A 130 -40.78 3.33 2.41
N THR A 131 -40.06 2.39 1.77
CA THR A 131 -40.49 0.97 1.69
C THR A 131 -40.08 0.13 2.89
N GLY A 132 -39.36 0.72 3.87
CA GLY A 132 -38.89 0.03 5.08
C GLY A 132 -37.72 -0.96 4.85
N GLN A 133 -37.08 -0.91 3.69
CA GLN A 133 -35.96 -1.78 3.36
C GLN A 133 -34.66 -1.36 4.07
N ILE A 134 -34.48 -0.06 4.27
CA ILE A 134 -33.38 0.50 5.03
C ILE A 134 -33.89 1.48 6.09
N LYS A 135 -33.09 1.67 7.15
CA LYS A 135 -33.42 2.65 8.21
C LYS A 135 -32.85 4.01 7.80
N ARG A 136 -33.53 5.06 8.27
CA ARG A 136 -33.01 6.43 8.10
C ARG A 136 -31.79 6.63 9.02
N ASP A 137 -30.64 6.95 8.43
CA ASP A 137 -29.44 7.30 9.14
C ASP A 137 -29.53 8.70 9.77
N LYS A 138 -28.65 8.96 10.75
CA LYS A 138 -28.46 10.33 11.27
C LYS A 138 -27.75 11.16 10.20
N PRO A 139 -28.15 12.44 10.04
CA PRO A 139 -27.45 13.34 9.13
C PRO A 139 -25.96 13.41 9.46
N LEU A 140 -25.12 13.30 8.45
CA LEU A 140 -23.68 13.49 8.58
C LEU A 140 -23.35 14.97 8.67
N PRO A 141 -22.26 15.36 9.36
CA PRO A 141 -21.83 16.75 9.43
C PRO A 141 -21.45 17.27 8.04
N PRO A 142 -21.67 18.55 7.74
CA PRO A 142 -21.22 19.15 6.49
C PRO A 142 -19.71 19.01 6.32
N ILE A 143 -19.26 18.95 5.07
CA ILE A 143 -17.82 18.91 4.75
C ILE A 143 -17.26 20.32 4.87
N THR A 144 -16.21 20.49 5.67
CA THR A 144 -15.52 21.78 5.83
C THR A 144 -14.44 21.96 4.77
N ASP A 145 -13.96 23.17 4.56
CA ASP A 145 -12.90 23.42 3.57
C ASP A 145 -11.55 22.83 4.00
N GLU A 146 -11.30 22.69 5.31
CA GLU A 146 -10.10 22.03 5.84
C GLU A 146 -10.08 20.52 5.56
N GLU A 147 -11.25 19.90 5.30
CA GLU A 147 -11.35 18.48 4.94
C GLU A 147 -11.16 18.23 3.44
N LYS A 148 -10.99 19.28 2.63
CA LYS A 148 -10.78 19.22 1.18
C LYS A 148 -9.29 19.40 0.86
N PRO A 149 -8.48 18.34 0.77
CA PRO A 149 -7.03 18.44 0.66
C PRO A 149 -6.54 18.98 -0.70
N PHE A 150 -7.41 19.05 -1.71
CA PHE A 150 -7.09 19.54 -3.06
C PHE A 150 -8.37 20.01 -3.77
N GLU A 151 -8.20 20.76 -4.86
CA GLU A 151 -9.30 21.13 -5.73
C GLU A 151 -9.70 19.98 -6.66
N LEU A 152 -11.02 19.80 -6.83
CA LEU A 152 -11.55 18.76 -7.70
C LEU A 152 -11.67 19.25 -9.15
N PRO A 153 -11.59 18.36 -10.15
CA PRO A 153 -11.98 18.64 -11.52
C PRO A 153 -13.44 19.07 -11.63
N VAL A 154 -13.77 19.75 -12.73
CA VAL A 154 -15.14 20.15 -13.03
C VAL A 154 -16.04 18.90 -13.11
N GLY A 155 -17.18 18.95 -12.45
CA GLY A 155 -18.14 17.84 -12.41
C GLY A 155 -17.93 16.85 -11.27
N TRP A 156 -16.82 16.94 -10.53
CA TRP A 156 -16.59 16.12 -9.34
C TRP A 156 -17.14 16.81 -8.07
N GLU A 157 -17.48 16.02 -7.06
CA GLU A 157 -17.97 16.53 -5.78
C GLU A 157 -17.36 15.80 -4.59
N TRP A 158 -17.08 16.54 -3.51
CA TRP A 158 -16.74 15.97 -2.21
C TRP A 158 -17.99 15.44 -1.52
N VAL A 159 -17.96 14.19 -1.08
CA VAL A 159 -19.07 13.54 -0.38
C VAL A 159 -18.60 12.79 0.86
N ARG A 160 -19.46 12.59 1.84
CA ARG A 160 -19.22 11.65 2.92
C ARG A 160 -19.44 10.22 2.39
N VAL A 161 -18.58 9.29 2.76
CA VAL A 161 -18.71 7.88 2.36
C VAL A 161 -20.09 7.34 2.75
N GLY A 162 -20.63 7.69 3.93
CA GLY A 162 -21.95 7.27 4.38
C GLY A 162 -23.13 7.85 3.58
N ASP A 163 -22.90 8.86 2.72
CA ASP A 163 -23.94 9.35 1.81
C ASP A 163 -24.13 8.42 0.60
N VAL A 164 -23.08 7.69 0.20
CA VAL A 164 -23.04 6.90 -1.04
C VAL A 164 -22.82 5.40 -0.83
N VAL A 165 -22.40 4.98 0.36
CA VAL A 165 -22.07 3.58 0.69
C VAL A 165 -22.76 3.18 1.98
N ASP A 166 -23.42 2.03 1.99
CA ASP A 166 -23.92 1.38 3.21
C ASP A 166 -22.87 0.36 3.69
N LEU A 167 -22.52 0.43 4.98
CA LEU A 167 -21.60 -0.51 5.61
C LEU A 167 -22.40 -1.63 6.28
N LEU A 168 -22.37 -2.82 5.67
CA LEU A 168 -22.94 -4.01 6.28
C LEU A 168 -21.89 -4.63 7.23
N ASN A 169 -22.12 -4.45 8.52
CA ASN A 169 -21.29 -5.10 9.52
C ASN A 169 -21.67 -6.58 9.66
N GLY A 170 -20.64 -7.44 9.72
CA GLY A 170 -20.83 -8.84 10.06
C GLY A 170 -21.26 -9.01 11.53
N TYR A 171 -21.57 -10.24 11.89
CA TYR A 171 -21.92 -10.60 13.26
C TYR A 171 -20.65 -10.81 14.10
N ALA A 172 -20.60 -10.23 15.31
CA ALA A 172 -19.49 -10.39 16.24
C ALA A 172 -19.64 -11.71 17.03
N PHE A 173 -18.98 -12.76 16.56
CA PHE A 173 -18.95 -14.04 17.25
C PHE A 173 -18.02 -13.98 18.47
N LYS A 174 -18.50 -14.47 19.62
CA LYS A 174 -17.67 -14.53 20.82
C LYS A 174 -16.66 -15.67 20.74
N SER A 175 -15.47 -15.46 21.28
CA SER A 175 -14.39 -16.47 21.24
C SER A 175 -14.77 -17.76 22.00
N GLU A 176 -15.64 -17.69 22.97
CA GLU A 176 -16.19 -18.86 23.69
C GLU A 176 -17.00 -19.82 22.82
N TRP A 177 -17.45 -19.36 21.64
CA TRP A 177 -18.18 -20.19 20.66
C TRP A 177 -17.27 -20.90 19.66
N PHE A 178 -15.95 -20.63 19.75
CA PHE A 178 -14.98 -21.23 18.85
C PHE A 178 -14.73 -22.69 19.24
N LYS A 179 -14.78 -23.59 18.25
CA LYS A 179 -14.66 -25.03 18.42
C LYS A 179 -13.69 -25.62 17.40
N PRO A 180 -13.16 -26.85 17.66
CA PRO A 180 -12.27 -27.51 16.71
C PRO A 180 -12.99 -28.10 15.48
N GLY A 181 -14.33 -28.08 15.44
CA GLY A 181 -15.15 -28.61 14.33
C GLY A 181 -16.44 -27.81 14.17
N GLY A 182 -17.11 -27.96 13.02
CA GLY A 182 -18.35 -27.24 12.66
C GLY A 182 -18.24 -26.45 11.37
N VAL A 183 -18.90 -25.30 11.30
CA VAL A 183 -18.87 -24.40 10.16
C VAL A 183 -17.69 -23.45 10.27
N ARG A 184 -16.94 -23.25 9.19
CA ARG A 184 -15.83 -22.29 9.15
C ARG A 184 -16.34 -20.88 9.28
N LEU A 185 -15.79 -20.14 10.22
CA LEU A 185 -16.09 -18.72 10.45
C LEU A 185 -15.13 -17.85 9.63
N LEU A 186 -15.68 -17.07 8.70
CA LEU A 186 -14.91 -16.05 7.98
C LEU A 186 -14.73 -14.82 8.87
N ARG A 187 -13.50 -14.46 9.19
CA ARG A 187 -13.15 -13.28 9.99
C ARG A 187 -12.29 -12.34 9.17
N ASN A 188 -12.22 -11.06 9.55
CA ASN A 188 -11.37 -10.06 8.90
C ASN A 188 -9.91 -10.52 8.72
N VAL A 189 -9.38 -11.24 9.72
CA VAL A 189 -8.00 -11.78 9.68
C VAL A 189 -7.79 -12.86 8.61
N ASN A 190 -8.87 -13.43 8.08
CA ASN A 190 -8.79 -14.43 7.02
C ASN A 190 -8.89 -13.82 5.61
N VAL A 191 -9.25 -12.54 5.52
CA VAL A 191 -9.48 -11.88 4.22
C VAL A 191 -8.24 -11.05 3.88
N SER A 192 -7.63 -11.38 2.75
CA SER A 192 -6.54 -10.62 2.13
C SER A 192 -6.94 -10.16 0.75
N HIS A 193 -6.16 -9.26 0.15
CA HIS A 193 -6.45 -8.79 -1.20
C HIS A 193 -6.48 -9.97 -2.20
N GLY A 194 -7.64 -10.22 -2.79
CA GLY A 194 -7.85 -11.23 -3.81
C GLY A 194 -8.02 -12.68 -3.32
N HIS A 195 -7.85 -12.99 -2.03
CA HIS A 195 -8.00 -14.36 -1.53
C HIS A 195 -8.44 -14.44 -0.07
N VAL A 196 -8.88 -15.63 0.35
CA VAL A 196 -9.21 -15.95 1.74
C VAL A 196 -8.22 -16.99 2.26
N ASP A 197 -7.51 -16.65 3.34
CA ASP A 197 -6.58 -17.57 4.01
C ASP A 197 -7.34 -18.46 5.01
N TRP A 198 -7.33 -19.76 4.76
CA TRP A 198 -7.90 -20.77 5.61
C TRP A 198 -6.85 -21.64 6.32
N SER A 199 -5.61 -21.22 6.42
CA SER A 199 -4.53 -21.98 7.06
C SER A 199 -4.80 -22.25 8.56
N ALA A 200 -5.49 -21.31 9.23
CA ALA A 200 -5.88 -21.42 10.64
C ALA A 200 -7.38 -21.11 10.81
N PRO A 201 -8.30 -21.98 10.33
CA PRO A 201 -9.72 -21.72 10.39
C PRO A 201 -10.25 -21.81 11.82
N VAL A 202 -11.09 -20.85 12.20
CA VAL A 202 -11.92 -20.96 13.39
C VAL A 202 -13.28 -21.49 12.95
N MET A 203 -13.84 -22.37 13.76
CA MET A 203 -15.13 -23.00 13.50
C MET A 203 -16.13 -22.71 14.62
N ILE A 204 -17.40 -22.73 14.27
CA ILE A 204 -18.52 -22.57 15.20
C ILE A 204 -19.58 -23.63 14.88
N ASP A 205 -20.54 -23.84 15.81
CA ASP A 205 -21.72 -24.66 15.48
C ASP A 205 -22.51 -24.00 14.34
N ALA A 206 -23.18 -24.82 13.53
CA ALA A 206 -24.18 -24.32 12.57
C ALA A 206 -25.29 -23.61 13.36
N VAL A 207 -25.55 -22.34 13.02
CA VAL A 207 -26.62 -21.53 13.59
C VAL A 207 -27.91 -21.78 12.85
#